data_e24c06a2881f00ce488af7717666ee28
#
_entry.id   e24c06a2881f00ce488af7717666ee28
#
_cell.length_a   1.000
_cell.length_b   1.000
_cell.length_c   1.000
_cell.angle_alpha   90.00
_cell.angle_beta   90.00
_cell.angle_gamma   90.00
#
_symmetry.space_group_name_H-M   'P 1'
#
loop_
_entity.id
_entity.type
_entity.pdbx_description
1 polymer ?
#
loop_
_entity_poly.entity_id
_entity_poly.type
_entity_poly.pdbx_seq_one_letter_code
_entity_poly.pdbx_strand_id
1 'polypeptide(L)'
;MSNNSLYYIYIDTKIKGAFEQLIRYFQSQVFNNKDCISVFCKYYKEIEHLAVEVFNKHNITFKFIKKNSDLSFIKGKIVFYLFNAQSNCRVVANRDLIHVFVTHGESHKLASVKPIIRIYDYVITSGDVGVDRYLKSGIFTQYDINNGKVLKLGDTFIGSNIFKYESNSHSLVYAPTWEGGVPEENYCSISMSIAKNIDKFCKKNNIKKIFIQPHPNLGHRDAKYRYYLNECIDFFF
;
A
#
# COMPACT_ATOMS: atom_id res chain seq x y z
N MET A 1 -31.45 -2.28 -7.29
CA MET A 1 -30.17 -2.17 -6.56
C MET A 1 -30.32 -1.02 -5.59
N SER A 2 -30.26 -1.27 -4.28
CA SER A 2 -30.49 -0.26 -3.25
C SER A 2 -29.40 0.82 -3.27
N ASN A 3 -29.81 2.04 -3.44
CA ASN A 3 -28.99 3.23 -3.61
C ASN A 3 -28.30 3.72 -2.30
N ASN A 4 -28.07 2.86 -1.34
CA ASN A 4 -27.64 3.23 0.02
C ASN A 4 -26.14 3.23 0.27
N SER A 5 -25.34 2.88 -0.71
CA SER A 5 -23.89 2.86 -0.49
C SER A 5 -23.30 4.25 -0.61
N LEU A 6 -22.40 4.58 0.31
CA LEU A 6 -21.83 5.92 0.44
C LEU A 6 -20.61 6.14 -0.45
N TYR A 7 -19.88 5.08 -0.79
CA TYR A 7 -18.60 5.20 -1.50
C TYR A 7 -18.25 3.98 -2.36
N TYR A 8 -17.25 4.17 -3.20
CA TYR A 8 -16.57 3.15 -4.00
C TYR A 8 -15.11 3.05 -3.60
N ILE A 9 -14.47 1.93 -3.94
CA ILE A 9 -13.03 1.76 -3.86
C ILE A 9 -12.52 1.43 -5.26
N TYR A 10 -11.49 2.10 -5.73
CA TYR A 10 -10.83 1.79 -6.99
C TYR A 10 -9.43 1.25 -6.77
N ILE A 11 -9.14 0.08 -7.38
CA ILE A 11 -7.84 -0.59 -7.29
C ILE A 11 -7.27 -0.80 -8.69
N ASP A 12 -6.06 -0.30 -8.89
CA ASP A 12 -5.23 -0.61 -10.04
C ASP A 12 -3.87 -1.12 -9.56
N THR A 13 -3.69 -2.43 -9.58
CA THR A 13 -2.46 -3.08 -9.16
C THR A 13 -2.34 -4.49 -9.75
N LYS A 14 -1.11 -4.93 -9.97
CA LYS A 14 -0.75 -6.32 -10.28
C LYS A 14 -0.13 -7.05 -9.08
N ILE A 15 0.02 -6.37 -7.95
CA ILE A 15 0.68 -6.90 -6.75
C ILE A 15 -0.31 -7.76 -5.97
N LYS A 16 0.01 -9.05 -5.82
CA LYS A 16 -0.86 -10.02 -5.14
C LYS A 16 -1.23 -9.60 -3.71
N GLY A 17 -0.26 -9.16 -2.91
CA GLY A 17 -0.49 -8.71 -1.53
C GLY A 17 -1.37 -7.47 -1.38
N ALA A 18 -1.67 -6.75 -2.46
CA ALA A 18 -2.52 -5.57 -2.42
C ALA A 18 -3.99 -5.89 -2.10
N PHE A 19 -4.47 -7.05 -2.51
CA PHE A 19 -5.84 -7.50 -2.17
C PHE A 19 -5.96 -7.84 -0.70
N GLU A 20 -4.97 -8.52 -0.13
CA GLU A 20 -4.92 -8.79 1.31
C GLU A 20 -4.85 -7.50 2.12
N GLN A 21 -4.11 -6.51 1.63
CA GLN A 21 -4.04 -5.19 2.25
C GLN A 21 -5.42 -4.50 2.24
N LEU A 22 -6.15 -4.55 1.13
CA LEU A 22 -7.53 -4.04 1.08
C LEU A 22 -8.43 -4.76 2.10
N ILE A 23 -8.32 -6.08 2.22
CA ILE A 23 -9.10 -6.85 3.20
C ILE A 23 -8.83 -6.36 4.62
N ARG A 24 -7.59 -6.00 4.95
CA ARG A 24 -7.27 -5.44 6.27
C ARG A 24 -7.98 -4.12 6.56
N TYR A 25 -8.20 -3.27 5.56
CA TYR A 25 -8.99 -2.04 5.72
C TYR A 25 -10.44 -2.35 6.07
N PHE A 26 -11.03 -3.43 5.53
CA PHE A 26 -12.36 -3.89 5.93
C PHE A 26 -12.35 -4.53 7.32
N GLN A 27 -11.36 -5.33 7.64
CA GLN A 27 -11.22 -5.98 8.95
C GLN A 27 -10.98 -4.98 10.08
N SER A 28 -10.23 -3.91 9.84
CA SER A 28 -9.99 -2.83 10.80
C SER A 28 -11.12 -1.79 10.83
N GLN A 29 -12.22 -2.03 10.10
CA GLN A 29 -13.39 -1.16 10.02
C GLN A 29 -13.12 0.26 9.47
N VAL A 30 -12.02 0.46 8.77
CA VAL A 30 -11.78 1.70 8.01
C VAL A 30 -12.77 1.78 6.85
N PHE A 31 -13.00 0.65 6.18
CA PHE A 31 -14.08 0.50 5.21
C PHE A 31 -15.14 -0.45 5.73
N ASN A 32 -16.40 -0.09 5.50
CA ASN A 32 -17.54 -0.91 5.86
C ASN A 32 -18.18 -1.52 4.61
N ASN A 33 -18.34 -2.84 4.56
CA ASN A 33 -18.97 -3.53 3.43
C ASN A 33 -20.41 -3.07 3.15
N LYS A 34 -21.14 -2.67 4.20
CA LYS A 34 -22.53 -2.19 4.06
C LYS A 34 -22.62 -0.86 3.34
N ASP A 35 -21.57 -0.02 3.48
CA ASP A 35 -21.52 1.33 2.91
C ASP A 35 -20.80 1.35 1.56
N CYS A 36 -20.02 0.31 1.25
CA CYS A 36 -19.31 0.17 -0.01
C CYS A 36 -20.19 -0.52 -1.06
N ILE A 37 -20.47 0.16 -2.19
CA ILE A 37 -21.27 -0.43 -3.29
C ILE A 37 -20.50 -1.55 -3.95
N SER A 38 -19.26 -1.26 -4.36
CA SER A 38 -18.37 -2.22 -4.98
C SER A 38 -16.93 -1.74 -4.99
N VAL A 39 -16.05 -2.71 -4.99
CA VAL A 39 -14.65 -2.51 -5.35
C VAL A 39 -14.53 -2.56 -6.86
N PHE A 40 -14.10 -1.48 -7.50
CA PHE A 40 -13.77 -1.44 -8.91
C PHE A 40 -12.31 -1.81 -9.07
N CYS A 41 -12.05 -3.00 -9.62
CA CYS A 41 -10.72 -3.55 -9.79
C CYS A 41 -10.32 -3.50 -11.25
N LYS A 42 -9.19 -2.85 -11.57
CA LYS A 42 -8.62 -2.90 -12.91
C LYS A 42 -8.33 -4.34 -13.29
N TYR A 43 -8.82 -4.75 -14.45
CA TYR A 43 -8.63 -6.11 -14.93
C TYR A 43 -7.19 -6.36 -15.38
N TYR A 44 -6.62 -7.43 -14.84
CA TYR A 44 -5.36 -8.02 -15.27
C TYR A 44 -5.49 -9.55 -15.22
N LYS A 45 -5.22 -10.20 -16.34
CA LYS A 45 -5.38 -11.66 -16.48
C LYS A 45 -4.57 -12.43 -15.43
N GLU A 46 -3.37 -11.95 -15.10
CA GLU A 46 -2.44 -12.61 -14.19
C GLU A 46 -2.93 -12.69 -12.73
N ILE A 47 -3.83 -11.78 -12.34
CA ILE A 47 -4.33 -11.70 -10.96
C ILE A 47 -5.84 -11.93 -10.85
N GLU A 48 -6.52 -12.21 -11.96
CA GLU A 48 -7.99 -12.38 -11.99
C GLU A 48 -8.45 -13.43 -10.97
N HIS A 49 -7.87 -14.63 -11.03
CA HIS A 49 -8.25 -15.73 -10.12
C HIS A 49 -8.06 -15.34 -8.66
N LEU A 50 -6.93 -14.75 -8.31
CA LEU A 50 -6.64 -14.30 -6.94
C LEU A 50 -7.63 -13.24 -6.47
N ALA A 51 -7.95 -12.26 -7.31
CA ALA A 51 -8.91 -11.20 -6.96
C ALA A 51 -10.31 -11.78 -6.69
N VAL A 52 -10.76 -12.70 -7.56
CA VAL A 52 -12.04 -13.39 -7.40
C VAL A 52 -12.08 -14.19 -6.09
N GLU A 53 -11.04 -14.97 -5.82
CA GLU A 53 -10.93 -15.79 -4.62
C GLU A 53 -10.99 -14.92 -3.35
N VAL A 54 -10.14 -13.88 -3.28
CA VAL A 54 -10.04 -13.01 -2.09
C VAL A 54 -11.36 -12.25 -1.86
N PHE A 55 -11.95 -11.66 -2.89
CA PHE A 55 -13.18 -10.89 -2.72
C PHE A 55 -14.37 -11.75 -2.36
N ASN A 56 -14.52 -12.93 -2.97
CA ASN A 56 -15.59 -13.86 -2.65
C ASN A 56 -15.45 -14.41 -1.22
N LYS A 57 -14.24 -14.80 -0.80
CA LYS A 57 -13.96 -15.27 0.56
C LYS A 57 -14.39 -14.26 1.64
N HIS A 58 -14.31 -12.98 1.35
CA HIS A 58 -14.64 -11.91 2.29
C HIS A 58 -15.99 -11.24 2.02
N ASN A 59 -16.82 -11.80 1.12
CA ASN A 59 -18.12 -11.27 0.74
C ASN A 59 -18.08 -9.81 0.27
N ILE A 60 -17.03 -9.44 -0.46
CA ILE A 60 -16.87 -8.09 -1.00
C ILE A 60 -17.45 -8.03 -2.40
N THR A 61 -18.40 -7.13 -2.62
CA THR A 61 -18.94 -6.86 -3.95
C THR A 61 -17.89 -6.18 -4.80
N PHE A 62 -17.57 -6.73 -5.97
CA PHE A 62 -16.54 -6.19 -6.84
C PHE A 62 -16.92 -6.26 -8.32
N LYS A 63 -16.25 -5.45 -9.13
CA LYS A 63 -16.38 -5.45 -10.59
C LYS A 63 -15.03 -5.21 -11.23
N PHE A 64 -14.69 -6.00 -12.24
CA PHE A 64 -13.52 -5.74 -13.06
C PHE A 64 -13.78 -4.62 -14.07
N ILE A 65 -12.80 -3.72 -14.20
CA ILE A 65 -12.78 -2.62 -15.16
C ILE A 65 -11.83 -3.00 -16.29
N LYS A 66 -12.40 -3.32 -17.44
CA LYS A 66 -11.64 -3.66 -18.67
C LYS A 66 -11.44 -2.45 -19.58
N LYS A 67 -12.43 -1.56 -19.63
CA LYS A 67 -12.44 -0.35 -20.43
C LYS A 67 -13.04 0.84 -19.66
N ASN A 68 -12.77 2.06 -20.10
CA ASN A 68 -13.23 3.27 -19.40
C ASN A 68 -14.76 3.39 -19.34
N SER A 69 -15.47 2.89 -20.34
CA SER A 69 -16.93 2.87 -20.32
C SER A 69 -17.52 2.05 -19.17
N ASP A 70 -16.75 1.14 -18.58
CA ASP A 70 -17.19 0.38 -17.40
C ASP A 70 -17.35 1.24 -16.14
N LEU A 71 -16.83 2.48 -16.17
CA LEU A 71 -16.92 3.48 -15.09
C LEU A 71 -18.02 4.51 -15.33
N SER A 72 -18.68 4.50 -16.49
CA SER A 72 -19.63 5.56 -16.90
C SER A 72 -20.88 5.66 -16.02
N PHE A 73 -21.23 4.61 -15.28
CA PHE A 73 -22.39 4.57 -14.39
C PHE A 73 -22.10 5.01 -12.96
N ILE A 74 -20.85 5.27 -12.61
CA ILE A 74 -20.45 5.76 -11.28
C ILE A 74 -20.78 7.24 -11.20
N LYS A 75 -21.66 7.64 -10.25
CA LYS A 75 -22.12 9.03 -10.08
C LYS A 75 -22.27 9.39 -8.61
N GLY A 76 -21.98 10.65 -8.28
CA GLY A 76 -22.38 11.32 -7.05
C GLY A 76 -21.88 10.70 -5.75
N LYS A 77 -20.72 10.04 -5.77
CA LYS A 77 -20.17 9.33 -4.61
C LYS A 77 -18.69 9.63 -4.41
N ILE A 78 -18.18 9.17 -3.29
CA ILE A 78 -16.75 9.21 -2.96
C ILE A 78 -16.07 7.97 -3.52
N VAL A 79 -14.88 8.15 -4.09
CA VAL A 79 -14.02 7.05 -4.54
C VAL A 79 -12.71 7.09 -3.77
N PHE A 80 -12.40 6.00 -3.09
CA PHE A 80 -11.15 5.83 -2.37
C PHE A 80 -10.10 5.09 -3.20
N TYR A 81 -8.85 5.53 -3.09
CA TYR A 81 -7.68 4.97 -3.77
C TYR A 81 -6.62 4.60 -2.75
N LEU A 82 -6.21 3.33 -2.74
CA LEU A 82 -5.12 2.84 -1.89
C LEU A 82 -3.77 2.98 -2.60
N PHE A 83 -3.76 2.80 -3.91
CA PHE A 83 -2.54 2.75 -4.71
C PHE A 83 -2.49 3.93 -5.68
N ASN A 84 -1.33 4.57 -5.76
CA ASN A 84 -1.13 5.73 -6.64
C ASN A 84 -0.68 5.26 -8.03
N ALA A 85 -1.60 4.66 -8.78
CA ALA A 85 -1.37 4.25 -10.16
C ALA A 85 -1.66 5.40 -11.12
N GLN A 86 -0.85 5.54 -12.18
CA GLN A 86 -1.06 6.58 -13.20
C GLN A 86 -2.44 6.47 -13.87
N SER A 87 -2.96 5.26 -14.04
CA SER A 87 -4.28 5.03 -14.61
C SER A 87 -5.44 5.57 -13.77
N ASN A 88 -5.22 5.89 -12.49
CA ASN A 88 -6.21 6.55 -11.64
C ASN A 88 -6.69 7.89 -12.23
N CYS A 89 -5.86 8.56 -13.04
CA CYS A 89 -6.23 9.77 -13.78
C CYS A 89 -7.52 9.59 -14.58
N ARG A 90 -7.77 8.40 -15.12
CA ARG A 90 -8.98 8.11 -15.93
C ARG A 90 -10.25 8.13 -15.10
N VAL A 91 -10.17 7.66 -13.84
CA VAL A 91 -11.30 7.68 -12.90
C VAL A 91 -11.48 9.08 -12.34
N VAL A 92 -10.37 9.75 -11.98
CA VAL A 92 -10.34 11.12 -11.45
C VAL A 92 -10.88 12.14 -12.47
N ALA A 93 -10.81 11.86 -13.76
CA ALA A 93 -11.41 12.68 -14.81
C ALA A 93 -12.95 12.81 -14.68
N ASN A 94 -13.62 11.87 -13.99
CA ASN A 94 -15.04 11.98 -13.68
C ASN A 94 -15.22 12.91 -12.47
N ARG A 95 -15.52 14.18 -12.74
CA ARG A 95 -15.66 15.24 -11.73
C ARG A 95 -17.03 15.25 -11.00
N ASP A 96 -17.92 14.33 -11.35
CA ASP A 96 -19.14 14.06 -10.57
C ASP A 96 -18.87 13.28 -9.28
N LEU A 97 -17.61 12.86 -9.06
CA LEU A 97 -17.15 12.11 -7.92
C LEU A 97 -16.20 12.94 -7.05
N ILE A 98 -16.12 12.59 -5.78
CA ILE A 98 -15.09 13.06 -4.86
C ILE A 98 -14.00 11.99 -4.78
N HIS A 99 -12.75 12.36 -5.05
CA HIS A 99 -11.62 11.44 -5.11
C HIS A 99 -10.72 11.58 -3.89
N VAL A 100 -10.56 10.50 -3.12
CA VAL A 100 -9.79 10.49 -1.88
C VAL A 100 -8.67 9.46 -1.96
N PHE A 101 -7.43 9.92 -1.86
CA PHE A 101 -6.28 9.04 -1.76
C PHE A 101 -6.00 8.71 -0.30
N VAL A 102 -6.17 7.44 0.08
CA VAL A 102 -6.01 6.97 1.47
C VAL A 102 -4.61 6.40 1.75
N THR A 103 -3.80 6.23 0.71
CA THR A 103 -2.49 5.55 0.77
C THR A 103 -2.57 4.08 1.24
N HIS A 104 -1.47 3.40 1.27
CA HIS A 104 -1.31 2.02 1.76
C HIS A 104 -0.13 1.91 2.73
N GLY A 105 0.17 2.99 3.40
CA GLY A 105 1.30 3.20 4.27
C GLY A 105 2.16 4.36 3.78
N GLU A 106 2.84 4.98 4.71
CA GLU A 106 3.71 6.13 4.46
C GLU A 106 5.16 5.81 4.77
N SER A 107 6.07 6.41 4.01
CA SER A 107 7.50 6.32 4.24
C SER A 107 8.22 7.59 3.82
N HIS A 108 9.47 7.76 4.22
CA HIS A 108 10.33 8.86 3.78
C HIS A 108 10.90 8.69 2.36
N LYS A 109 10.43 7.70 1.61
CA LYS A 109 10.90 7.46 0.24
C LYS A 109 10.30 8.46 -0.74
N LEU A 110 11.03 8.76 -1.82
CA LEU A 110 10.55 9.60 -2.93
C LEU A 110 9.23 9.09 -3.53
N ALA A 111 8.99 7.78 -3.50
CA ALA A 111 7.74 7.18 -3.92
C ALA A 111 6.50 7.73 -3.20
N SER A 112 6.67 8.23 -1.96
CA SER A 112 5.57 8.80 -1.16
C SER A 112 5.25 10.26 -1.50
N VAL A 113 6.07 10.90 -2.35
CA VAL A 113 5.92 12.32 -2.73
C VAL A 113 5.84 12.53 -4.24
N LYS A 114 5.14 11.63 -4.93
CA LYS A 114 4.95 11.75 -6.39
C LYS A 114 3.94 12.87 -6.71
N PRO A 115 4.24 13.77 -7.67
CA PRO A 115 3.35 14.89 -8.03
C PRO A 115 1.93 14.48 -8.43
N ILE A 116 1.75 13.28 -8.95
CA ILE A 116 0.43 12.73 -9.31
C ILE A 116 -0.55 12.69 -8.13
N ILE A 117 -0.08 12.72 -6.88
CA ILE A 117 -0.94 12.77 -5.69
C ILE A 117 -1.84 14.03 -5.69
N ARG A 118 -1.45 15.08 -6.38
CA ARG A 118 -2.26 16.31 -6.51
C ARG A 118 -3.57 16.14 -7.27
N ILE A 119 -3.74 15.07 -8.06
CA ILE A 119 -4.97 14.87 -8.85
C ILE A 119 -6.20 14.61 -8.00
N TYR A 120 -6.03 14.06 -6.78
CA TYR A 120 -7.14 13.74 -5.89
C TYR A 120 -7.70 15.00 -5.23
N ASP A 121 -8.98 14.97 -4.87
CA ASP A 121 -9.62 16.07 -4.16
C ASP A 121 -9.11 16.16 -2.72
N TYR A 122 -8.94 15.01 -2.07
CA TYR A 122 -8.38 14.88 -0.72
C TYR A 122 -7.29 13.82 -0.67
N VAL A 123 -6.32 14.06 0.21
CA VAL A 123 -5.22 13.12 0.48
C VAL A 123 -5.15 12.90 1.99
N ILE A 124 -5.21 11.64 2.40
CA ILE A 124 -5.07 11.26 3.81
C ILE A 124 -3.59 11.03 4.12
N THR A 125 -3.15 11.51 5.27
CA THR A 125 -1.80 11.28 5.82
C THR A 125 -1.87 10.92 7.30
N SER A 126 -0.86 10.24 7.80
CA SER A 126 -0.80 9.78 9.18
C SER A 126 -0.69 10.94 10.20
N GLY A 127 -0.08 12.06 9.83
CA GLY A 127 0.07 13.19 10.73
C GLY A 127 0.96 14.30 10.19
N ASP A 128 1.51 15.11 11.09
CA ASP A 128 2.31 16.30 10.76
C ASP A 128 3.56 15.97 9.94
N VAL A 129 4.21 14.83 10.21
CA VAL A 129 5.38 14.37 9.42
C VAL A 129 5.03 14.16 7.95
N GLY A 130 3.83 13.66 7.66
CA GLY A 130 3.32 13.50 6.29
C GLY A 130 3.06 14.86 5.63
N VAL A 131 2.44 15.80 6.36
CA VAL A 131 2.22 17.17 5.90
C VAL A 131 3.55 17.86 5.59
N ASP A 132 4.51 17.81 6.52
CA ASP A 132 5.84 18.40 6.35
C ASP A 132 6.56 17.85 5.12
N ARG A 133 6.45 16.53 4.89
CA ARG A 133 7.03 15.87 3.71
C ARG A 133 6.43 16.41 2.42
N TYR A 134 5.12 16.59 2.36
CA TYR A 134 4.43 17.15 1.19
C TYR A 134 4.82 18.61 0.96
N LEU A 135 4.93 19.42 2.00
CA LEU A 135 5.37 20.82 1.90
C LEU A 135 6.82 20.92 1.43
N LYS A 136 7.75 20.18 2.06
CA LYS A 136 9.17 20.17 1.71
C LYS A 136 9.44 19.69 0.28
N SER A 137 8.64 18.77 -0.22
CA SER A 137 8.74 18.27 -1.59
C SER A 137 8.02 19.13 -2.63
N GLY A 138 7.33 20.19 -2.20
CA GLY A 138 6.55 21.05 -3.10
C GLY A 138 5.32 20.39 -3.72
N ILE A 139 4.87 19.24 -3.20
CA ILE A 139 3.65 18.57 -3.68
C ILE A 139 2.41 19.36 -3.32
N PHE A 140 2.34 19.84 -2.09
CA PHE A 140 1.28 20.72 -1.62
C PHE A 140 1.87 22.01 -1.07
N THR A 141 1.08 23.07 -1.12
CA THR A 141 1.39 24.38 -0.56
C THR A 141 0.72 24.54 0.82
N GLN A 142 1.14 25.56 1.58
CA GLN A 142 0.45 25.90 2.82
C GLN A 142 -1.03 26.23 2.58
N TYR A 143 -1.36 26.81 1.43
CA TYR A 143 -2.74 27.05 1.03
C TYR A 143 -3.54 25.75 0.91
N ASP A 144 -3.00 24.73 0.26
CA ASP A 144 -3.64 23.41 0.14
C ASP A 144 -3.91 22.79 1.52
N ILE A 145 -2.95 22.90 2.45
CA ILE A 145 -3.08 22.38 3.82
C ILE A 145 -4.19 23.15 4.58
N ASN A 146 -4.15 24.46 4.54
CA ASN A 146 -5.12 25.31 5.25
C ASN A 146 -6.56 25.12 4.72
N ASN A 147 -6.71 24.77 3.45
CA ASN A 147 -8.00 24.48 2.83
C ASN A 147 -8.43 23.00 2.93
N GLY A 148 -7.73 22.20 3.74
CA GLY A 148 -8.16 20.83 4.06
C GLY A 148 -7.95 19.82 2.93
N LYS A 149 -7.08 20.11 1.94
CA LYS A 149 -6.76 19.15 0.88
C LYS A 149 -6.00 17.94 1.41
N VAL A 150 -5.22 18.12 2.48
CA VAL A 150 -4.50 17.06 3.17
C VAL A 150 -5.10 16.87 4.56
N LEU A 151 -5.60 15.67 4.82
CA LEU A 151 -6.30 15.31 6.05
C LEU A 151 -5.39 14.44 6.92
N LYS A 152 -5.16 14.84 8.16
CA LYS A 152 -4.39 14.07 9.17
C LYS A 152 -5.34 13.14 9.92
N LEU A 153 -5.45 11.89 9.51
CA LEU A 153 -6.38 10.93 10.09
C LEU A 153 -5.69 9.76 10.82
N GLY A 154 -4.37 9.82 10.96
CA GLY A 154 -3.59 8.75 11.56
C GLY A 154 -3.21 7.65 10.56
N ASP A 155 -2.40 6.71 11.01
CA ASP A 155 -2.06 5.51 10.24
C ASP A 155 -3.18 4.47 10.38
N THR A 156 -3.58 3.89 9.27
CA THR A 156 -4.70 2.94 9.18
C THR A 156 -4.52 1.69 10.05
N PHE A 157 -3.27 1.30 10.30
CA PHE A 157 -2.95 0.04 10.99
C PHE A 157 -2.46 0.23 12.42
N ILE A 158 -2.11 1.45 12.84
CA ILE A 158 -1.69 1.74 14.21
C ILE A 158 -2.90 1.68 15.14
N GLY A 159 -2.73 0.97 16.26
CA GLY A 159 -3.81 0.77 17.24
C GLY A 159 -4.76 -0.37 16.90
N SER A 160 -4.60 -1.05 15.77
CA SER A 160 -5.33 -2.28 15.51
C SER A 160 -4.75 -3.41 16.38
N ASN A 161 -5.61 -4.19 17.04
CA ASN A 161 -5.20 -5.38 17.82
C ASN A 161 -4.73 -6.57 16.95
N ILE A 162 -4.36 -6.33 15.70
CA ILE A 162 -3.91 -7.35 14.76
C ILE A 162 -2.52 -7.87 15.15
N PHE A 163 -1.69 -7.01 15.74
CA PHE A 163 -0.35 -7.36 16.17
C PHE A 163 -0.32 -7.55 17.68
N LYS A 164 -0.08 -8.79 18.12
CA LYS A 164 0.17 -9.10 19.54
C LYS A 164 1.67 -9.12 19.76
N TYR A 165 2.10 -8.35 20.75
CA TYR A 165 3.48 -8.38 21.22
C TYR A 165 3.68 -9.61 22.12
N GLU A 166 4.61 -10.49 21.75
CA GLU A 166 5.06 -11.62 22.58
C GLU A 166 6.45 -11.32 23.13
N SER A 167 6.50 -10.95 24.40
CA SER A 167 7.74 -10.50 25.07
C SER A 167 8.88 -11.54 25.08
N ASN A 168 8.56 -12.83 24.90
CA ASN A 168 9.50 -13.94 24.99
C ASN A 168 9.74 -14.67 23.67
N SER A 169 9.46 -14.07 22.53
CA SER A 169 9.54 -14.78 21.25
C SER A 169 10.94 -15.19 20.84
N HIS A 170 12.01 -14.56 21.37
CA HIS A 170 13.40 -14.78 20.97
C HIS A 170 13.56 -14.90 19.45
N SER A 171 12.81 -14.10 18.71
CA SER A 171 12.78 -14.12 17.25
C SER A 171 13.07 -12.73 16.67
N LEU A 172 13.64 -12.73 15.47
CA LEU A 172 13.96 -11.54 14.71
C LEU A 172 13.30 -11.63 13.33
N VAL A 173 12.71 -10.54 12.88
CA VAL A 173 12.23 -10.40 11.50
C VAL A 173 13.17 -9.46 10.76
N TYR A 174 13.78 -9.95 9.68
CA TYR A 174 14.53 -9.15 8.73
C TYR A 174 13.68 -8.92 7.47
N ALA A 175 13.21 -7.69 7.29
CA ALA A 175 12.31 -7.31 6.21
C ALA A 175 12.97 -6.27 5.28
N PRO A 176 13.96 -6.68 4.45
CA PRO A 176 14.61 -5.75 3.54
C PRO A 176 13.64 -5.20 2.50
N THR A 177 13.73 -3.89 2.25
CA THR A 177 13.02 -3.28 1.13
C THR A 177 13.70 -3.64 -0.20
N TRP A 178 13.06 -3.34 -1.33
CA TRP A 178 13.63 -3.53 -2.66
C TRP A 178 14.49 -2.32 -3.10
N GLU A 179 15.19 -2.49 -4.21
CA GLU A 179 16.14 -1.52 -4.75
C GLU A 179 15.50 -0.27 -5.38
N GLY A 180 14.16 -0.13 -5.26
CA GLY A 180 13.45 1.03 -5.80
C GLY A 180 13.26 1.01 -7.32
N GLY A 181 12.44 1.91 -7.84
CA GLY A 181 12.20 2.07 -9.28
C GLY A 181 13.35 2.76 -10.01
N VAL A 182 14.09 3.61 -9.32
CA VAL A 182 15.26 4.34 -9.81
C VAL A 182 16.42 4.21 -8.80
N PRO A 183 17.69 4.42 -9.23
CA PRO A 183 18.86 4.26 -8.36
C PRO A 183 18.78 5.08 -7.07
N GLU A 184 18.24 6.28 -7.13
CA GLU A 184 18.12 7.22 -6.01
C GLU A 184 17.12 6.75 -4.93
N GLU A 185 16.22 5.82 -5.29
CA GLU A 185 15.26 5.19 -4.36
C GLU A 185 15.80 3.90 -3.73
N ASN A 186 17.06 3.57 -3.93
CA ASN A 186 17.63 2.33 -3.43
C ASN A 186 17.94 2.41 -1.93
N TYR A 187 17.04 1.85 -1.13
CA TYR A 187 17.21 1.66 0.31
C TYR A 187 17.33 0.18 0.68
N CYS A 188 17.60 -0.68 -0.29
CA CYS A 188 17.75 -2.12 -0.05
C CYS A 188 19.02 -2.40 0.75
N SER A 189 18.86 -3.07 1.89
CA SER A 189 19.96 -3.44 2.77
C SER A 189 20.48 -4.87 2.56
N ILE A 190 19.90 -5.62 1.61
CA ILE A 190 20.25 -7.04 1.44
C ILE A 190 21.71 -7.20 0.98
N SER A 191 22.51 -7.85 1.80
CA SER A 191 23.90 -8.17 1.49
C SER A 191 24.46 -9.20 2.49
N MET A 192 25.52 -9.92 2.11
CA MET A 192 26.21 -10.84 3.01
C MET A 192 26.78 -10.13 4.24
N SER A 193 27.19 -8.87 4.13
CA SER A 193 27.68 -8.08 5.28
C SER A 193 26.56 -7.89 6.32
N ILE A 194 25.36 -7.56 5.88
CA ILE A 194 24.20 -7.43 6.77
C ILE A 194 23.80 -8.77 7.38
N ALA A 195 23.82 -9.87 6.60
CA ALA A 195 23.53 -11.20 7.12
C ALA A 195 24.48 -11.58 8.26
N LYS A 196 25.79 -11.35 8.10
CA LYS A 196 26.79 -11.57 9.16
C LYS A 196 26.56 -10.70 10.39
N ASN A 197 26.13 -9.44 10.22
CA ASN A 197 25.83 -8.56 11.35
C ASN A 197 24.57 -9.01 12.09
N ILE A 198 23.55 -9.46 11.38
CA ILE A 198 22.33 -10.05 11.95
C ILE A 198 22.68 -11.31 12.76
N ASP A 199 23.50 -12.20 12.21
CA ASP A 199 23.94 -13.41 12.91
C ASP A 199 24.68 -13.09 14.22
N LYS A 200 25.63 -12.14 14.19
CA LYS A 200 26.30 -11.65 15.40
C LYS A 200 25.32 -11.08 16.42
N PHE A 201 24.35 -10.30 15.96
CA PHE A 201 23.31 -9.74 16.83
C PHE A 201 22.45 -10.84 17.46
N CYS A 202 22.03 -11.83 16.67
CA CYS A 202 21.24 -12.96 17.13
C CYS A 202 21.98 -13.79 18.18
N LYS A 203 23.25 -14.10 17.97
CA LYS A 203 24.09 -14.81 18.93
C LYS A 203 24.24 -14.03 20.23
N LYS A 204 24.53 -12.73 20.17
CA LYS A 204 24.67 -11.86 21.34
C LYS A 204 23.40 -11.76 22.18
N ASN A 205 22.22 -11.78 21.55
CA ASN A 205 20.92 -11.56 22.20
C ASN A 205 20.09 -12.84 22.38
N ASN A 206 20.71 -14.02 22.20
CA ASN A 206 20.04 -15.32 22.30
C ASN A 206 18.77 -15.43 21.43
N ILE A 207 18.79 -14.83 20.24
CA ILE A 207 17.72 -14.96 19.24
C ILE A 207 17.83 -16.36 18.60
N LYS A 208 16.73 -17.11 18.65
CA LYS A 208 16.69 -18.51 18.19
C LYS A 208 16.02 -18.70 16.84
N LYS A 209 15.25 -17.72 16.39
CA LYS A 209 14.51 -17.78 15.12
C LYS A 209 14.72 -16.51 14.34
N ILE A 210 15.02 -16.65 13.05
CA ILE A 210 15.14 -15.56 12.10
C ILE A 210 14.06 -15.77 11.03
N PHE A 211 13.26 -14.75 10.79
CA PHE A 211 12.32 -14.70 9.67
C PHE A 211 12.84 -13.70 8.65
N ILE A 212 12.97 -14.13 7.41
CA ILE A 212 13.34 -13.23 6.30
C ILE A 212 12.08 -12.96 5.47
N GLN A 213 11.64 -11.71 5.43
CA GLN A 213 10.49 -11.27 4.68
C GLN A 213 10.90 -10.20 3.65
N PRO A 214 11.39 -10.60 2.48
CA PRO A 214 11.81 -9.64 1.46
C PRO A 214 10.61 -8.91 0.86
N HIS A 215 10.85 -7.70 0.38
CA HIS A 215 9.83 -6.96 -0.37
C HIS A 215 9.48 -7.72 -1.67
N PRO A 216 8.19 -7.80 -2.07
CA PRO A 216 7.76 -8.56 -3.27
C PRO A 216 8.45 -8.16 -4.57
N ASN A 217 8.88 -6.91 -4.68
CA ASN A 217 9.57 -6.38 -5.87
C ASN A 217 11.11 -6.49 -5.79
N LEU A 218 11.66 -7.17 -4.78
CA LEU A 218 13.11 -7.33 -4.65
C LEU A 218 13.69 -8.00 -5.90
N GLY A 219 14.70 -7.37 -6.51
CA GLY A 219 15.32 -7.84 -7.74
C GLY A 219 14.45 -7.66 -8.99
N HIS A 220 13.43 -6.79 -8.94
CA HIS A 220 12.63 -6.47 -10.12
C HIS A 220 13.38 -5.54 -11.09
N ARG A 221 14.07 -4.53 -10.57
CA ARG A 221 14.88 -3.60 -11.36
C ARG A 221 16.28 -4.17 -11.67
N ASP A 222 16.88 -4.86 -10.69
CA ASP A 222 18.23 -5.41 -10.80
C ASP A 222 18.28 -6.81 -10.18
N ALA A 223 18.40 -7.81 -11.03
CA ALA A 223 18.36 -9.24 -10.64
C ALA A 223 19.44 -9.64 -9.62
N LYS A 224 20.54 -8.87 -9.48
CA LYS A 224 21.57 -9.14 -8.49
C LYS A 224 21.03 -9.16 -7.05
N TYR A 225 19.97 -8.39 -6.75
CA TYR A 225 19.37 -8.39 -5.40
C TYR A 225 18.67 -9.69 -5.06
N ARG A 226 18.15 -10.43 -6.05
CA ARG A 226 17.65 -11.81 -5.84
C ARG A 226 18.80 -12.77 -5.53
N TYR A 227 19.91 -12.61 -6.22
CA TYR A 227 21.10 -13.38 -5.91
C TYR A 227 21.57 -13.12 -4.47
N TYR A 228 21.69 -11.87 -4.04
CA TYR A 228 22.03 -11.51 -2.66
C TYR A 228 21.03 -12.05 -1.64
N LEU A 229 19.74 -12.09 -1.96
CA LEU A 229 18.74 -12.71 -1.09
C LEU A 229 19.02 -14.20 -0.92
N ASN A 230 19.27 -14.92 -2.01
CA ASN A 230 19.57 -16.36 -1.95
C ASN A 230 20.84 -16.62 -1.13
N GLU A 231 21.93 -15.85 -1.33
CA GLU A 231 23.13 -15.95 -0.50
C GLU A 231 22.83 -15.72 0.99
N CYS A 232 21.96 -14.77 1.32
CA CYS A 232 21.57 -14.55 2.72
C CYS A 232 20.73 -15.70 3.28
N ILE A 233 19.83 -16.28 2.47
CA ILE A 233 19.05 -17.45 2.87
C ILE A 233 19.98 -18.63 3.11
N ASP A 234 20.85 -18.95 2.17
CA ASP A 234 21.81 -20.06 2.28
C ASP A 234 22.78 -19.90 3.46
N PHE A 235 23.03 -18.66 3.88
CA PHE A 235 23.87 -18.37 5.05
C PHE A 235 23.15 -18.68 6.38
N PHE A 236 21.81 -18.53 6.45
CA PHE A 236 21.05 -18.72 7.68
C PHE A 236 20.43 -20.11 7.83
N PHE A 237 20.21 -20.81 6.72
CA PHE A 237 19.48 -22.09 6.67
C PHE A 237 20.26 -23.17 5.95
#